data_a67b5b82ba97142e3985660017ef12e1
#
_entry.id   a67b5b82ba97142e3985660017ef12e1
#
_cell.length_a   1.000
_cell.length_b   1.000
_cell.length_c   1.000
_cell.angle_alpha   90.00
_cell.angle_beta   90.00
_cell.angle_gamma   90.00
#
_symmetry.space_group_name_H-M   'P 1'
#
loop_
_entity.id
_entity.type
_entity.pdbx_description
1 polymer ?
#
loop_
_entity_poly.entity_id
_entity_poly.type
_entity_poly.pdbx_seq_one_letter_code
_entity_poly.pdbx_strand_id
1 'polypeptide(L)'
;YDKLIVSMKLTKNKLVEIIGKKNQGWTTYRARKIAGISIRRVNQVYRQYLLTEQIPEIGKANGRPARPIEEWEIQRVKVAFEKYSVSATMLMKLIERDYGKHINHNRIHRILLGLGMAKKKDKKDIRKKDWIRYERRHSLTAVHIDWYYHAPTELWVFAVIDDASRKLLALVECNSPTTEASIEGMKQAMRHGKIMQCISDHGSQFISNIGGDSRFKEFLDENGIRQILCRIKHPQSNGKVEKFFDLYQNKRSLFKAKEDFVVWYNEVRPHRSLNFESLETPQQAFIRKMKAEV
;
A
#
# COMPACT_ATOMS: atom_id res chain seq x y z
N TYR A 1 13.05 11.45 37.11
CA TYR A 1 14.38 10.90 36.66
C TYR A 1 14.12 9.63 35.87
N ASP A 2 13.72 9.78 34.59
CA ASP A 2 13.59 8.67 33.65
C ASP A 2 14.97 8.34 33.10
N LYS A 3 15.55 7.25 33.60
CA LYS A 3 16.73 6.66 33.00
C LYS A 3 16.34 6.05 31.66
N LEU A 4 16.72 6.69 30.58
CA LEU A 4 16.85 6.07 29.26
C LEU A 4 17.70 4.80 29.39
N ILE A 5 17.04 3.64 29.47
CA ILE A 5 17.69 2.35 29.34
C ILE A 5 18.03 2.19 27.86
N VAL A 6 19.17 2.73 27.43
CA VAL A 6 19.79 2.35 26.18
C VAL A 6 20.10 0.85 26.29
N SER A 7 19.35 0.03 25.60
CA SER A 7 19.62 -1.41 25.46
C SER A 7 20.99 -1.58 24.80
N MET A 8 22.03 -1.65 25.59
CA MET A 8 23.39 -1.89 25.13
C MET A 8 23.47 -3.34 24.62
N LYS A 9 23.38 -3.50 23.31
CA LYS A 9 23.53 -4.83 22.70
C LYS A 9 24.88 -5.42 23.07
N LEU A 10 24.86 -6.65 23.56
CA LEU A 10 26.07 -7.42 23.82
C LEU A 10 26.84 -7.59 22.50
N THR A 11 28.11 -7.21 22.46
CA THR A 11 28.97 -7.33 21.28
C THR A 11 30.05 -8.39 21.54
N LYS A 12 30.70 -8.90 20.46
CA LYS A 12 31.79 -9.87 20.57
C LYS A 12 32.93 -9.33 21.46
N ASN A 13 33.29 -8.06 21.30
CA ASN A 13 34.34 -7.42 22.10
C ASN A 13 33.96 -7.39 23.59
N LYS A 14 32.72 -7.05 23.94
CA LYS A 14 32.24 -7.09 25.31
C LYS A 14 32.23 -8.50 25.89
N LEU A 15 31.96 -9.54 25.09
CA LEU A 15 32.08 -10.94 25.56
C LEU A 15 33.52 -11.30 25.89
N VAL A 16 34.47 -10.96 25.01
CA VAL A 16 35.89 -11.17 25.27
C VAL A 16 36.33 -10.48 26.55
N GLU A 17 35.92 -9.22 26.73
CA GLU A 17 36.26 -8.45 27.96
C GLU A 17 35.64 -9.08 29.20
N ILE A 18 34.38 -9.50 29.19
CA ILE A 18 33.71 -10.17 30.29
C ILE A 18 34.45 -11.46 30.65
N ILE A 19 34.79 -12.29 29.67
CA ILE A 19 35.52 -13.56 29.90
C ILE A 19 36.91 -13.28 30.46
N GLY A 20 37.67 -12.36 29.89
CA GLY A 20 38.97 -11.95 30.37
C GLY A 20 38.97 -11.45 31.78
N LYS A 21 37.98 -10.62 32.15
CA LYS A 21 37.83 -10.12 33.53
C LYS A 21 37.42 -11.23 34.53
N LYS A 22 36.58 -12.17 34.08
CA LYS A 22 36.22 -13.35 34.87
C LYS A 22 37.44 -14.24 35.14
N ASN A 23 38.29 -14.46 34.18
CA ASN A 23 39.53 -15.19 34.32
C ASN A 23 40.56 -14.49 35.24
N GLN A 24 40.49 -13.15 35.34
CA GLN A 24 41.23 -12.32 36.31
C GLN A 24 40.62 -12.31 37.71
N GLY A 25 39.60 -13.15 38.00
CA GLY A 25 39.00 -13.26 39.33
C GLY A 25 37.90 -12.23 39.63
N TRP A 26 37.40 -11.48 38.64
CA TRP A 26 36.30 -10.53 38.89
C TRP A 26 35.00 -11.26 39.26
N THR A 27 34.29 -10.68 40.24
CA THR A 27 32.94 -11.16 40.56
C THR A 27 31.99 -10.97 39.41
N THR A 28 31.01 -11.84 39.27
CA THR A 28 29.97 -11.73 38.24
C THR A 28 29.20 -10.40 38.32
N TYR A 29 29.00 -9.89 39.53
CA TYR A 29 28.39 -8.59 39.79
C TYR A 29 29.19 -7.43 39.16
N ARG A 30 30.51 -7.47 39.29
CA ARG A 30 31.40 -6.47 38.69
C ARG A 30 31.46 -6.61 37.15
N ALA A 31 31.59 -7.83 36.62
CA ALA A 31 31.69 -8.11 35.20
C ALA A 31 30.41 -7.74 34.43
N ARG A 32 29.22 -7.85 35.03
CA ARG A 32 27.96 -7.48 34.36
C ARG A 32 27.91 -6.01 33.89
N LYS A 33 28.61 -5.11 34.61
CA LYS A 33 28.59 -3.67 34.28
C LYS A 33 29.24 -3.33 32.96
N ILE A 34 30.18 -4.17 32.46
CA ILE A 34 30.88 -3.99 31.18
C ILE A 34 29.87 -3.87 30.01
N ALA A 35 28.85 -4.70 30.01
CA ALA A 35 27.87 -4.74 28.92
C ALA A 35 26.43 -4.37 29.36
N GLY A 36 26.21 -4.03 30.62
CA GLY A 36 24.88 -3.74 31.15
C GLY A 36 23.91 -4.93 31.11
N ILE A 37 24.41 -6.16 31.23
CA ILE A 37 23.64 -7.41 31.18
C ILE A 37 23.34 -7.98 32.57
N SER A 38 22.41 -8.94 32.64
CA SER A 38 22.07 -9.59 33.89
C SER A 38 23.21 -10.51 34.44
N ILE A 39 23.25 -10.69 35.73
CA ILE A 39 24.16 -11.65 36.38
C ILE A 39 24.01 -13.05 35.78
N ARG A 40 22.75 -13.49 35.57
CA ARG A 40 22.44 -14.78 34.93
C ARG A 40 23.10 -14.91 33.57
N ARG A 41 23.09 -13.85 32.77
CA ARG A 41 23.67 -13.87 31.44
C ARG A 41 25.18 -13.92 31.46
N VAL A 42 25.84 -13.21 32.38
CA VAL A 42 27.31 -13.32 32.60
C VAL A 42 27.70 -14.74 32.96
N ASN A 43 26.98 -15.35 33.93
CA ASN A 43 27.24 -16.73 34.33
C ASN A 43 27.04 -17.72 33.18
N GLN A 44 25.99 -17.56 32.38
CA GLN A 44 25.73 -18.40 31.21
C GLN A 44 26.88 -18.32 30.20
N VAL A 45 27.33 -17.10 29.88
CA VAL A 45 28.43 -16.85 28.92
C VAL A 45 29.73 -17.48 29.43
N TYR A 46 30.04 -17.23 30.72
CA TYR A 46 31.28 -17.72 31.30
C TYR A 46 31.31 -19.24 31.45
N ARG A 47 30.15 -19.85 31.85
CA ARG A 47 30.01 -21.30 31.92
C ARG A 47 30.16 -21.97 30.56
N GLN A 48 29.58 -21.36 29.51
CA GLN A 48 29.74 -21.87 28.15
C GLN A 48 31.19 -21.80 27.68
N TYR A 49 31.90 -20.70 27.99
CA TYR A 49 33.33 -20.57 27.70
C TYR A 49 34.16 -21.63 28.42
N LEU A 50 33.91 -21.88 29.72
CA LEU A 50 34.63 -22.91 30.49
C LEU A 50 34.42 -24.34 29.93
N LEU A 51 33.25 -24.60 29.33
CA LEU A 51 32.95 -25.91 28.73
C LEU A 51 33.50 -26.11 27.34
N THR A 52 33.63 -25.03 26.53
CA THR A 52 34.00 -25.15 25.12
C THR A 52 35.31 -24.50 24.78
N GLU A 53 35.93 -23.76 25.71
CA GLU A 53 37.10 -22.89 25.52
C GLU A 53 36.99 -21.90 24.38
N GLN A 54 35.75 -21.75 23.82
CA GLN A 54 35.45 -20.85 22.72
C GLN A 54 34.58 -19.69 23.17
N ILE A 55 34.80 -18.52 22.55
CA ILE A 55 33.96 -17.35 22.82
C ILE A 55 32.56 -17.65 22.27
N PRO A 56 31.49 -17.56 23.11
CA PRO A 56 30.14 -17.86 22.66
C PRO A 56 29.70 -16.96 21.51
N GLU A 57 29.05 -17.53 20.51
CA GLU A 57 28.47 -16.77 19.39
C GLU A 57 27.32 -15.90 19.87
N ILE A 58 27.28 -14.65 19.38
CA ILE A 58 26.18 -13.72 19.62
C ILE A 58 25.19 -13.77 18.45
N GLY A 59 23.89 -13.72 18.79
CA GLY A 59 22.88 -13.56 17.78
C GLY A 59 22.37 -14.86 17.17
N LYS A 60 22.61 -16.00 17.83
CA LYS A 60 21.85 -17.22 17.46
C LYS A 60 20.36 -16.89 17.50
N ALA A 61 19.67 -17.20 16.43
CA ALA A 61 18.23 -17.03 16.33
C ALA A 61 17.55 -17.92 17.37
N ASN A 62 17.18 -17.35 18.53
CA ASN A 62 16.40 -18.01 19.56
C ASN A 62 14.94 -17.95 19.12
N GLY A 63 14.44 -18.97 18.47
CA GLY A 63 13.06 -19.05 18.02
C GLY A 63 12.77 -20.38 17.31
N ARG A 64 11.50 -20.61 17.00
CA ARG A 64 11.11 -21.76 16.19
C ARG A 64 11.82 -21.67 14.83
N PRO A 65 12.52 -22.71 14.37
CA PRO A 65 13.11 -22.72 13.04
C PRO A 65 12.09 -22.33 11.97
N ALA A 66 12.51 -21.52 11.04
CA ALA A 66 11.63 -21.14 9.93
C ALA A 66 11.33 -22.41 9.11
N ARG A 67 10.04 -22.72 8.94
CA ARG A 67 9.62 -23.82 8.04
C ARG A 67 10.16 -23.54 6.64
N PRO A 68 10.84 -24.48 5.97
CA PRO A 68 11.31 -24.32 4.59
C PRO A 68 10.13 -24.03 3.65
N ILE A 69 10.39 -23.26 2.60
CA ILE A 69 9.40 -22.98 1.56
C ILE A 69 9.36 -24.20 0.65
N GLU A 70 8.17 -24.74 0.41
CA GLU A 70 7.97 -25.92 -0.43
C GLU A 70 7.74 -25.48 -1.89
N GLU A 71 8.13 -26.32 -2.85
CA GLU A 71 8.06 -26.01 -4.27
C GLU A 71 6.61 -25.72 -4.72
N TRP A 72 5.63 -26.43 -4.20
CA TRP A 72 4.22 -26.20 -4.53
C TRP A 72 3.73 -24.80 -4.08
N GLU A 73 4.30 -24.24 -2.99
CA GLU A 73 3.97 -22.88 -2.53
C GLU A 73 4.52 -21.85 -3.50
N ILE A 74 5.75 -22.06 -3.98
CA ILE A 74 6.40 -21.18 -4.97
C ILE A 74 5.56 -21.15 -6.24
N GLN A 75 5.21 -22.30 -6.78
CA GLN A 75 4.41 -22.42 -8.00
C GLN A 75 3.02 -21.76 -7.86
N ARG A 76 2.32 -22.03 -6.74
CA ARG A 76 1.02 -21.41 -6.47
C ARG A 76 1.09 -19.89 -6.38
N VAL A 77 2.08 -19.37 -5.64
CA VAL A 77 2.26 -17.93 -5.49
C VAL A 77 2.62 -17.28 -6.82
N LYS A 78 3.48 -17.91 -7.63
CA LYS A 78 3.87 -17.42 -8.96
C LYS A 78 2.65 -17.32 -9.87
N VAL A 79 1.90 -18.40 -10.06
CA VAL A 79 0.69 -18.45 -10.91
C VAL A 79 -0.35 -17.42 -10.44
N ALA A 80 -0.61 -17.35 -9.13
CA ALA A 80 -1.56 -16.37 -8.59
C ALA A 80 -1.08 -14.92 -8.79
N PHE A 81 0.22 -14.66 -8.66
CA PHE A 81 0.75 -13.31 -8.88
C PHE A 81 0.70 -12.91 -10.35
N GLU A 82 1.01 -13.80 -11.28
CA GLU A 82 0.88 -13.57 -12.72
C GLU A 82 -0.56 -13.26 -13.12
N LYS A 83 -1.52 -13.99 -12.54
CA LYS A 83 -2.96 -13.79 -12.81
C LYS A 83 -3.50 -12.48 -12.23
N TYR A 84 -3.16 -12.16 -10.99
CA TYR A 84 -3.81 -11.09 -10.22
C TYR A 84 -2.98 -9.84 -10.06
N SER A 85 -1.65 -9.93 -10.09
CA SER A 85 -0.70 -8.80 -9.91
C SER A 85 -0.97 -7.93 -8.67
N VAL A 86 -1.41 -8.53 -7.57
CA VAL A 86 -1.81 -7.84 -6.33
C VAL A 86 -0.83 -8.08 -5.17
N SER A 87 -1.05 -7.41 -4.04
CA SER A 87 -0.19 -7.54 -2.85
C SER A 87 -0.29 -8.92 -2.18
N ALA A 88 0.73 -9.31 -1.43
CA ALA A 88 0.77 -10.58 -0.70
C ALA A 88 -0.45 -10.81 0.21
N THR A 89 -1.00 -9.76 0.83
CA THR A 89 -2.20 -9.84 1.67
C THR A 89 -3.46 -10.21 0.85
N MET A 90 -3.58 -9.66 -0.36
CA MET A 90 -4.68 -10.01 -1.27
C MET A 90 -4.46 -11.41 -1.86
N LEU A 91 -3.22 -11.73 -2.26
CA LEU A 91 -2.88 -13.06 -2.78
C LEU A 91 -3.21 -14.18 -1.79
N MET A 92 -2.98 -13.97 -0.49
CA MET A 92 -3.32 -14.94 0.54
C MET A 92 -4.79 -15.36 0.44
N LYS A 93 -5.72 -14.39 0.40
CA LYS A 93 -7.15 -14.65 0.28
C LYS A 93 -7.56 -15.20 -1.09
N LEU A 94 -6.91 -14.73 -2.16
CA LEU A 94 -7.18 -15.25 -3.51
C LEU A 94 -6.71 -16.69 -3.69
N ILE A 95 -5.54 -17.04 -3.16
CA ILE A 95 -5.03 -18.41 -3.18
C ILE A 95 -5.93 -19.32 -2.35
N GLU A 96 -6.39 -18.86 -1.19
CA GLU A 96 -7.32 -19.63 -0.35
C GLU A 96 -8.67 -19.86 -1.06
N ARG A 97 -9.22 -18.83 -1.72
CA ARG A 97 -10.45 -18.94 -2.52
C ARG A 97 -10.29 -19.89 -3.71
N ASP A 98 -9.21 -19.75 -4.50
CA ASP A 98 -9.05 -20.44 -5.77
C ASP A 98 -8.56 -21.89 -5.61
N TYR A 99 -7.83 -22.17 -4.53
CA TYR A 99 -7.15 -23.46 -4.35
C TYR A 99 -7.45 -24.15 -3.01
N GLY A 100 -8.26 -23.55 -2.13
CA GLY A 100 -8.57 -24.11 -0.81
C GLY A 100 -7.35 -24.26 0.12
N LYS A 101 -6.22 -23.61 -0.17
CA LYS A 101 -4.97 -23.71 0.58
C LYS A 101 -4.57 -22.37 1.16
N HIS A 102 -4.36 -22.31 2.47
CA HIS A 102 -3.90 -21.11 3.15
C HIS A 102 -2.38 -21.01 3.14
N ILE A 103 -1.84 -19.93 2.60
CA ILE A 103 -0.42 -19.54 2.68
C ILE A 103 -0.36 -18.15 3.31
N ASN A 104 0.28 -18.03 4.49
CA ASN A 104 0.37 -16.76 5.19
C ASN A 104 1.03 -15.65 4.34
N HIS A 105 0.51 -14.42 4.40
CA HIS A 105 0.96 -13.29 3.57
C HIS A 105 2.45 -12.95 3.73
N ASN A 106 3.05 -13.14 4.93
CA ASN A 106 4.49 -12.94 5.13
C ASN A 106 5.31 -13.99 4.36
N ARG A 107 4.79 -15.22 4.25
CA ARG A 107 5.40 -16.31 3.50
C ARG A 107 5.29 -16.03 2.00
N ILE A 108 4.12 -15.61 1.54
CA ILE A 108 3.90 -15.16 0.14
C ILE A 108 4.85 -14.02 -0.21
N HIS A 109 4.96 -13.00 0.66
CA HIS A 109 5.87 -11.87 0.40
C HIS A 109 7.34 -12.31 0.29
N ARG A 110 7.78 -13.26 1.14
CA ARG A 110 9.13 -13.83 1.07
C ARG A 110 9.37 -14.58 -0.25
N ILE A 111 8.38 -15.34 -0.72
CA ILE A 111 8.43 -16.02 -2.03
C ILE A 111 8.55 -14.99 -3.16
N LEU A 112 7.68 -13.97 -3.17
CA LEU A 112 7.71 -12.91 -4.18
C LEU A 112 9.03 -12.13 -4.20
N LEU A 113 9.66 -11.89 -3.04
CA LEU A 113 10.99 -11.30 -2.96
C LEU A 113 12.06 -12.22 -3.58
N GLY A 114 12.01 -13.53 -3.28
CA GLY A 114 12.93 -14.52 -3.87
C GLY A 114 12.80 -14.65 -5.38
N LEU A 115 11.60 -14.49 -5.91
CA LEU A 115 11.30 -14.49 -7.36
C LEU A 115 11.58 -13.12 -8.05
N GLY A 116 12.02 -12.09 -7.32
CA GLY A 116 12.18 -10.75 -7.87
C GLY A 116 10.86 -10.03 -8.23
N MET A 117 9.71 -10.60 -7.87
CA MET A 117 8.36 -10.08 -8.16
C MET A 117 7.88 -9.04 -7.15
N ALA A 118 8.61 -8.81 -6.07
CA ALA A 118 8.36 -7.77 -5.08
C ALA A 118 9.65 -7.05 -4.70
N LYS A 119 9.52 -5.80 -4.23
CA LYS A 119 10.63 -5.03 -3.69
C LYS A 119 10.49 -4.89 -2.18
N LYS A 120 11.61 -4.93 -1.45
CA LYS A 120 11.64 -4.60 -0.04
C LYS A 120 11.34 -3.11 0.11
N LYS A 121 10.31 -2.77 0.88
CA LYS A 121 9.98 -1.37 1.15
C LYS A 121 10.77 -0.87 2.35
N ASP A 122 11.28 0.36 2.25
CA ASP A 122 11.83 1.06 3.39
C ASP A 122 10.75 1.33 4.44
N LYS A 123 11.15 1.38 5.69
CA LYS A 123 10.24 1.74 6.78
C LYS A 123 9.75 3.16 6.55
N LYS A 124 8.44 3.33 6.39
CA LYS A 124 7.83 4.67 6.35
C LYS A 124 7.71 5.20 7.77
N ASP A 125 7.88 6.50 7.93
CA ASP A 125 7.62 7.18 9.20
C ASP A 125 6.17 6.94 9.64
N ILE A 126 5.98 6.81 10.95
CA ILE A 126 4.65 6.63 11.54
C ILE A 126 3.88 7.93 11.36
N ARG A 127 2.75 7.87 10.68
CA ARG A 127 1.87 9.03 10.51
C ARG A 127 1.31 9.45 11.87
N LYS A 128 1.45 10.74 12.17
CA LYS A 128 1.00 11.33 13.45
C LYS A 128 -0.47 11.76 13.46
N LYS A 129 -1.18 11.73 12.32
CA LYS A 129 -2.59 12.16 12.22
C LYS A 129 -3.48 10.98 11.88
N ASP A 130 -4.58 10.86 12.61
CA ASP A 130 -5.65 9.92 12.31
C ASP A 130 -6.40 10.36 11.04
N TRP A 131 -6.73 9.37 10.21
CA TRP A 131 -7.47 9.59 8.98
C TRP A 131 -8.94 9.26 9.21
N ILE A 132 -9.81 10.26 9.03
CA ILE A 132 -11.25 10.05 9.02
C ILE A 132 -11.62 9.50 7.64
N ARG A 133 -12.10 8.25 7.62
CA ARG A 133 -12.62 7.64 6.39
C ARG A 133 -13.99 8.22 6.09
N TYR A 134 -14.16 8.74 4.89
CA TYR A 134 -15.45 9.15 4.37
C TYR A 134 -15.70 8.48 3.01
N GLU A 135 -16.94 8.12 2.73
CA GLU A 135 -17.37 7.67 1.41
C GLU A 135 -18.88 7.90 1.24
N ARG A 136 -19.30 8.12 0.02
CA ARG A 136 -20.72 8.22 -0.30
C ARG A 136 -21.40 6.85 -0.22
N ARG A 137 -22.67 6.83 0.15
CA ARG A 137 -23.45 5.58 0.30
C ARG A 137 -23.67 4.92 -1.06
N HIS A 138 -24.00 5.71 -2.09
CA HIS A 138 -24.41 5.23 -3.40
C HIS A 138 -23.39 5.61 -4.46
N SER A 139 -23.21 4.73 -5.45
CA SER A 139 -22.42 4.96 -6.65
C SER A 139 -23.00 6.17 -7.43
N LEU A 140 -22.13 6.87 -8.16
CA LEU A 140 -22.42 8.08 -8.94
C LEU A 140 -22.89 9.30 -8.13
N THR A 141 -23.03 9.19 -6.80
CA THR A 141 -23.33 10.37 -5.96
C THR A 141 -22.20 11.40 -6.02
N ALA A 142 -20.96 10.96 -6.06
CA ALA A 142 -19.79 11.83 -6.26
C ALA A 142 -18.68 11.06 -6.99
N VAL A 143 -17.96 11.77 -7.84
CA VAL A 143 -16.74 11.27 -8.47
C VAL A 143 -15.56 12.16 -8.10
N HIS A 144 -14.37 11.56 -8.02
CA HIS A 144 -13.10 12.27 -7.87
C HIS A 144 -12.41 12.32 -9.21
N ILE A 145 -11.91 13.48 -9.59
CA ILE A 145 -11.16 13.68 -10.82
C ILE A 145 -9.81 14.32 -10.52
N ASP A 146 -8.82 13.97 -11.33
CA ASP A 146 -7.50 14.59 -11.23
C ASP A 146 -6.65 14.26 -12.46
N TRP A 147 -5.58 15.02 -12.66
CA TRP A 147 -4.55 14.82 -13.65
C TRP A 147 -3.26 14.33 -13.00
N TYR A 148 -2.58 13.41 -13.67
CA TYR A 148 -1.30 12.88 -13.23
C TYR A 148 -0.34 12.73 -14.40
N TYR A 149 0.91 13.20 -14.27
CA TYR A 149 1.95 12.95 -15.26
C TYR A 149 2.62 11.59 -15.02
N HIS A 150 2.50 10.69 -15.96
CA HIS A 150 3.08 9.35 -15.91
C HIS A 150 4.42 9.34 -16.64
N ALA A 151 5.52 9.58 -15.94
CA ALA A 151 6.85 9.67 -16.51
C ALA A 151 7.28 8.47 -17.38
N PRO A 152 6.95 7.20 -17.06
CA PRO A 152 7.35 6.06 -17.91
C PRO A 152 6.75 6.06 -19.32
N THR A 153 5.59 6.68 -19.54
CA THR A 153 4.94 6.80 -20.86
C THR A 153 5.00 8.21 -21.42
N GLU A 154 5.52 9.17 -20.63
CA GLU A 154 5.53 10.60 -20.96
C GLU A 154 4.15 11.18 -21.27
N LEU A 155 3.08 10.57 -20.73
CA LEU A 155 1.70 10.98 -20.94
C LEU A 155 1.09 11.58 -19.67
N TRP A 156 0.19 12.52 -19.88
CA TRP A 156 -0.74 12.97 -18.87
C TRP A 156 -1.94 12.04 -18.80
N VAL A 157 -2.38 11.73 -17.61
CA VAL A 157 -3.44 10.77 -17.34
C VAL A 157 -4.53 11.46 -16.55
N PHE A 158 -5.72 11.51 -17.12
CA PHE A 158 -6.94 11.95 -16.43
C PHE A 158 -7.72 10.73 -15.95
N ALA A 159 -8.13 10.74 -14.71
CA ALA A 159 -8.92 9.67 -14.13
C ALA A 159 -10.21 10.20 -13.48
N VAL A 160 -11.30 9.46 -13.67
CA VAL A 160 -12.57 9.68 -13.00
C VAL A 160 -12.91 8.45 -12.17
N ILE A 161 -12.95 8.61 -10.84
CA ILE A 161 -13.16 7.52 -9.89
C ILE A 161 -14.42 7.75 -9.07
N ASP A 162 -15.30 6.77 -9.02
CA ASP A 162 -16.48 6.79 -8.16
C ASP A 162 -16.11 6.76 -6.67
N ASP A 163 -16.65 7.69 -5.91
CA ASP A 163 -16.38 7.84 -4.48
C ASP A 163 -16.79 6.63 -3.66
N ALA A 164 -17.93 6.05 -3.94
CA ALA A 164 -18.52 4.97 -3.17
C ALA A 164 -17.87 3.60 -3.46
N SER A 165 -17.70 3.28 -4.74
CA SER A 165 -17.26 1.96 -5.21
C SER A 165 -15.78 1.87 -5.53
N ARG A 166 -15.09 3.00 -5.67
CA ARG A 166 -13.71 3.07 -6.20
C ARG A 166 -13.59 2.65 -7.66
N LYS A 167 -14.70 2.46 -8.38
CA LYS A 167 -14.66 2.12 -9.80
C LYS A 167 -14.05 3.25 -10.61
N LEU A 168 -13.11 2.91 -11.46
CA LEU A 168 -12.57 3.78 -12.48
C LEU A 168 -13.61 3.89 -13.62
N LEU A 169 -14.27 5.04 -13.72
CA LEU A 169 -15.32 5.29 -14.69
C LEU A 169 -14.75 5.77 -16.04
N ALA A 170 -13.63 6.49 -16.00
CA ALA A 170 -12.93 6.93 -17.20
C ALA A 170 -11.42 7.04 -16.95
N LEU A 171 -10.66 6.78 -18.01
CA LEU A 171 -9.21 6.93 -18.06
C LEU A 171 -8.82 7.51 -19.43
N VAL A 172 -8.26 8.73 -19.43
CA VAL A 172 -7.78 9.39 -20.65
C VAL A 172 -6.27 9.55 -20.54
N GLU A 173 -5.53 9.08 -21.55
CA GLU A 173 -4.08 9.27 -21.69
C GLU A 173 -3.84 10.23 -22.86
N CYS A 174 -3.12 11.34 -22.65
CA CYS A 174 -2.84 12.35 -23.68
C CYS A 174 -1.53 13.09 -23.43
N ASN A 175 -1.07 13.86 -24.42
CA ASN A 175 0.21 14.59 -24.35
C ASN A 175 0.16 15.81 -23.43
N SER A 176 -1.01 16.40 -23.20
CA SER A 176 -1.15 17.57 -22.32
C SER A 176 -2.50 17.59 -21.59
N PRO A 177 -2.54 18.09 -20.33
CA PRO A 177 -3.78 18.21 -19.58
C PRO A 177 -4.57 19.43 -20.09
N THR A 178 -5.71 19.17 -20.75
CA THR A 178 -6.57 20.22 -21.26
C THR A 178 -7.98 20.14 -20.69
N THR A 179 -8.69 21.25 -20.74
CA THR A 179 -10.12 21.29 -20.37
C THR A 179 -10.96 20.38 -21.26
N GLU A 180 -10.66 20.33 -22.55
CA GLU A 180 -11.35 19.48 -23.53
C GLU A 180 -11.17 17.99 -23.20
N ALA A 181 -9.96 17.57 -22.89
CA ALA A 181 -9.70 16.18 -22.48
C ALA A 181 -10.37 15.83 -21.13
N SER A 182 -10.47 16.80 -20.22
CA SER A 182 -11.22 16.63 -18.97
C SER A 182 -12.72 16.45 -19.22
N ILE A 183 -13.29 17.25 -20.13
CA ILE A 183 -14.71 17.15 -20.56
C ILE A 183 -14.95 15.80 -21.24
N GLU A 184 -14.06 15.37 -22.12
CA GLU A 184 -14.18 14.05 -22.78
C GLU A 184 -14.15 12.89 -21.76
N GLY A 185 -13.24 12.95 -20.78
CA GLY A 185 -13.20 11.96 -19.70
C GLY A 185 -14.48 11.96 -18.86
N MET A 186 -15.06 13.14 -18.60
CA MET A 186 -16.36 13.22 -17.89
C MET A 186 -17.49 12.65 -18.74
N LYS A 187 -17.53 12.90 -20.07
CA LYS A 187 -18.51 12.29 -20.98
C LYS A 187 -18.42 10.76 -20.97
N GLN A 188 -17.20 10.20 -20.95
CA GLN A 188 -16.99 8.75 -20.81
C GLN A 188 -17.53 8.24 -19.48
N ALA A 189 -17.26 8.93 -18.38
CA ALA A 189 -17.75 8.56 -17.05
C ALA A 189 -19.28 8.60 -16.97
N MET A 190 -19.94 9.57 -17.61
CA MET A 190 -21.39 9.72 -17.63
C MET A 190 -22.12 8.58 -18.38
N ARG A 191 -21.41 7.79 -19.20
CA ARG A 191 -21.99 6.57 -19.83
C ARG A 191 -22.37 5.50 -18.80
N HIS A 192 -21.82 5.58 -17.59
CA HIS A 192 -22.14 4.67 -16.48
C HIS A 192 -23.43 5.08 -15.71
N GLY A 193 -23.99 6.25 -15.99
CA GLY A 193 -25.19 6.78 -15.36
C GLY A 193 -25.03 8.24 -14.93
N LYS A 194 -26.07 8.80 -14.30
CA LYS A 194 -26.14 10.20 -13.89
C LYS A 194 -25.22 10.47 -12.68
N ILE A 195 -24.18 11.28 -12.90
CA ILE A 195 -23.29 11.75 -11.84
C ILE A 195 -23.89 12.98 -11.17
N MET A 196 -23.88 13.04 -9.83
CA MET A 196 -24.45 14.16 -9.07
C MET A 196 -23.43 15.22 -8.68
N GLN A 197 -22.21 14.79 -8.34
CA GLN A 197 -21.14 15.65 -7.84
C GLN A 197 -19.80 15.29 -8.45
N CYS A 198 -18.98 16.30 -8.75
CA CYS A 198 -17.60 16.16 -9.23
C CYS A 198 -16.66 16.86 -8.27
N ILE A 199 -15.73 16.11 -7.66
CA ILE A 199 -14.73 16.60 -6.73
C ILE A 199 -13.41 16.75 -7.49
N SER A 200 -12.90 17.99 -7.59
CA SER A 200 -11.64 18.32 -8.27
C SER A 200 -10.74 19.17 -7.38
N ASP A 201 -9.50 19.25 -7.71
CA ASP A 201 -8.58 20.27 -7.19
C ASP A 201 -8.83 21.64 -7.88
N HIS A 202 -7.89 22.59 -7.65
CA HIS A 202 -7.91 23.93 -8.24
C HIS A 202 -7.07 24.03 -9.52
N GLY A 203 -6.88 22.92 -10.26
CA GLY A 203 -6.13 22.93 -11.52
C GLY A 203 -6.76 23.86 -12.55
N SER A 204 -5.95 24.51 -13.37
CA SER A 204 -6.40 25.46 -14.41
C SER A 204 -7.32 24.82 -15.48
N GLN A 205 -7.32 23.49 -15.56
CA GLN A 205 -8.21 22.71 -16.43
C GLN A 205 -9.65 22.71 -15.90
N PHE A 206 -9.86 22.97 -14.60
CA PHE A 206 -11.15 22.85 -13.92
C PHE A 206 -11.72 24.20 -13.47
N ILE A 207 -10.86 25.21 -13.32
CA ILE A 207 -11.27 26.56 -12.88
C ILE A 207 -10.73 27.62 -13.82
N SER A 208 -11.42 28.76 -13.85
CA SER A 208 -10.95 29.95 -14.58
C SER A 208 -9.99 30.78 -13.70
N ASN A 209 -8.84 31.16 -14.26
CA ASN A 209 -7.88 32.05 -13.59
C ASN A 209 -8.15 33.54 -13.85
N ILE A 210 -9.09 33.87 -14.74
CA ILE A 210 -9.33 35.24 -15.25
C ILE A 210 -10.65 35.81 -14.67
N GLY A 211 -11.35 35.05 -13.83
CA GLY A 211 -12.69 35.37 -13.35
C GLY A 211 -13.79 34.77 -14.25
N GLY A 212 -14.98 34.58 -13.69
CA GLY A 212 -16.08 33.85 -14.35
C GLY A 212 -15.96 32.33 -14.28
N ASP A 213 -16.93 31.64 -14.86
CA ASP A 213 -16.93 30.19 -14.90
C ASP A 213 -15.99 29.65 -15.99
N SER A 214 -15.34 28.50 -15.70
CA SER A 214 -14.54 27.81 -16.69
C SER A 214 -15.44 26.99 -17.63
N ARG A 215 -15.00 26.73 -18.87
CA ARG A 215 -15.70 25.82 -19.77
C ARG A 215 -16.00 24.45 -19.17
N PHE A 216 -15.13 23.97 -18.28
CA PHE A 216 -15.35 22.74 -17.53
C PHE A 216 -16.53 22.88 -16.55
N LYS A 217 -16.59 24.00 -15.81
CA LYS A 217 -17.68 24.30 -14.89
C LYS A 217 -19.01 24.46 -15.65
N GLU A 218 -19.03 25.20 -16.77
CA GLU A 218 -20.19 25.35 -17.63
C GLU A 218 -20.69 23.98 -18.11
N PHE A 219 -19.80 23.12 -18.59
CA PHE A 219 -20.13 21.75 -18.99
C PHE A 219 -20.76 20.93 -17.83
N LEU A 220 -20.22 21.04 -16.62
CA LEU A 220 -20.77 20.34 -15.47
C LEU A 220 -22.19 20.85 -15.12
N ASP A 221 -22.42 22.16 -15.15
CA ASP A 221 -23.71 22.78 -14.85
C ASP A 221 -24.78 22.42 -15.89
N GLU A 222 -24.44 22.44 -17.19
CA GLU A 222 -25.31 21.98 -18.28
C GLU A 222 -25.77 20.52 -18.09
N ASN A 223 -24.93 19.69 -17.48
CA ASN A 223 -25.24 18.29 -17.18
C ASN A 223 -25.82 18.05 -15.77
N GLY A 224 -26.08 19.12 -15.01
CA GLY A 224 -26.62 19.05 -13.65
C GLY A 224 -25.66 18.42 -12.64
N ILE A 225 -24.35 18.55 -12.86
CA ILE A 225 -23.29 18.00 -12.00
C ILE A 225 -22.71 19.12 -11.12
N ARG A 226 -22.88 19.03 -9.81
CA ARG A 226 -22.33 20.00 -8.88
C ARG A 226 -20.82 19.84 -8.74
N GLN A 227 -20.03 20.86 -9.09
CA GLN A 227 -18.60 20.89 -8.80
C GLN A 227 -18.33 21.16 -7.31
N ILE A 228 -17.40 20.40 -6.73
CA ILE A 228 -16.90 20.56 -5.37
C ILE A 228 -15.39 20.69 -5.43
N LEU A 229 -14.87 21.88 -5.14
CA LEU A 229 -13.42 22.11 -5.08
C LEU A 229 -12.85 21.58 -3.76
N CYS A 230 -11.73 20.88 -3.84
CA CYS A 230 -10.99 20.41 -2.67
C CYS A 230 -10.51 21.61 -1.82
N ARG A 231 -10.52 21.47 -0.51
CA ARG A 231 -9.98 22.52 0.36
C ARG A 231 -8.48 22.65 0.16
N ILE A 232 -8.02 23.88 0.00
CA ILE A 232 -6.58 24.20 -0.12
C ILE A 232 -5.84 23.68 1.11
N LYS A 233 -4.70 23.01 0.92
CA LYS A 233 -3.87 22.38 1.97
C LYS A 233 -4.56 21.24 2.74
N HIS A 234 -5.65 20.67 2.23
CA HIS A 234 -6.29 19.48 2.77
C HIS A 234 -6.16 18.27 1.81
N PRO A 235 -5.02 17.53 1.83
CA PRO A 235 -4.74 16.43 0.90
C PRO A 235 -5.73 15.26 1.03
N GLN A 236 -6.54 15.23 2.09
CA GLN A 236 -7.54 14.19 2.29
C GLN A 236 -8.69 14.25 1.28
N SER A 237 -8.98 15.44 0.72
CA SER A 237 -10.14 15.65 -0.14
C SER A 237 -10.04 14.89 -1.47
N ASN A 238 -8.85 14.75 -2.04
CA ASN A 238 -8.60 14.03 -3.31
C ASN A 238 -7.82 12.71 -3.14
N GLY A 239 -7.62 12.26 -1.90
CA GLY A 239 -6.79 11.09 -1.57
C GLY A 239 -7.23 9.76 -2.22
N LYS A 240 -8.44 9.67 -2.78
CA LYS A 240 -8.94 8.47 -3.46
C LYS A 240 -8.34 8.34 -4.86
N VAL A 241 -8.33 9.42 -5.64
CA VAL A 241 -7.71 9.44 -6.97
C VAL A 241 -6.19 9.46 -6.86
N GLU A 242 -5.60 10.12 -5.85
CA GLU A 242 -4.17 10.02 -5.58
C GLU A 242 -3.72 8.57 -5.33
N LYS A 243 -4.50 7.79 -4.57
CA LYS A 243 -4.23 6.36 -4.35
C LYS A 243 -4.39 5.51 -5.62
N PHE A 244 -5.25 5.92 -6.52
CA PHE A 244 -5.33 5.32 -7.83
C PHE A 244 -4.05 5.60 -8.65
N PHE A 245 -3.57 6.83 -8.68
CA PHE A 245 -2.33 7.17 -9.38
C PHE A 245 -1.10 6.47 -8.80
N ASP A 246 -1.00 6.31 -7.47
CA ASP A 246 0.03 5.47 -6.84
C ASP A 246 0.00 4.02 -7.41
N LEU A 247 -1.19 3.50 -7.68
CA LEU A 247 -1.35 2.16 -8.25
C LEU A 247 -1.05 2.16 -9.75
N TYR A 248 -1.55 3.15 -10.49
CA TYR A 248 -1.33 3.32 -11.92
C TYR A 248 0.17 3.38 -12.22
N GLN A 249 0.92 4.23 -11.54
CA GLN A 249 2.37 4.36 -11.65
C GLN A 249 3.10 3.01 -11.53
N ASN A 250 2.63 2.14 -10.63
CA ASN A 250 3.31 0.88 -10.32
C ASN A 250 2.84 -0.30 -11.17
N LYS A 251 1.71 -0.18 -11.87
CA LYS A 251 1.06 -1.33 -12.50
C LYS A 251 0.73 -1.14 -13.99
N ARG A 252 0.64 0.10 -14.48
CA ARG A 252 0.25 0.37 -15.88
C ARG A 252 1.16 -0.36 -16.88
N SER A 253 2.44 -0.43 -16.62
CA SER A 253 3.43 -1.09 -17.48
C SER A 253 3.27 -2.60 -17.61
N LEU A 254 2.47 -3.23 -16.75
CA LEU A 254 2.16 -4.67 -16.85
C LEU A 254 1.12 -5.00 -17.94
N PHE A 255 0.49 -3.99 -18.51
CA PHE A 255 -0.60 -4.12 -19.48
C PHE A 255 -0.22 -3.46 -20.80
N LYS A 256 -0.49 -4.14 -21.91
CA LYS A 256 -0.22 -3.60 -23.26
C LYS A 256 -1.15 -2.42 -23.57
N ALA A 257 -2.45 -2.62 -23.38
CA ALA A 257 -3.47 -1.59 -23.59
C ALA A 257 -3.93 -0.99 -22.25
N LYS A 258 -4.38 0.27 -22.27
CA LYS A 258 -4.98 0.91 -21.09
C LYS A 258 -6.32 0.25 -20.71
N GLU A 259 -7.03 -0.27 -21.68
CA GLU A 259 -8.30 -0.97 -21.53
C GLU A 259 -8.11 -2.24 -20.66
N ASP A 260 -7.05 -3.00 -20.91
CA ASP A 260 -6.71 -4.19 -20.09
C ASP A 260 -6.44 -3.81 -18.63
N PHE A 261 -5.74 -2.68 -18.42
CA PHE A 261 -5.54 -2.14 -17.08
C PHE A 261 -6.86 -1.73 -16.41
N VAL A 262 -7.78 -1.08 -17.15
CA VAL A 262 -9.10 -0.68 -16.65
C VAL A 262 -9.92 -1.90 -16.23
N VAL A 263 -9.96 -2.93 -17.08
CA VAL A 263 -10.64 -4.21 -16.79
C VAL A 263 -10.03 -4.85 -15.55
N TRP A 264 -8.71 -4.98 -15.50
CA TRP A 264 -8.02 -5.54 -14.34
C TRP A 264 -8.32 -4.76 -13.05
N TYR A 265 -8.28 -3.42 -13.10
CA TYR A 265 -8.54 -2.56 -11.95
C TYR A 265 -9.98 -2.71 -11.44
N ASN A 266 -10.95 -2.73 -12.34
CA ASN A 266 -12.37 -2.73 -12.00
C ASN A 266 -12.93 -4.13 -11.68
N GLU A 267 -12.48 -5.17 -12.37
CA GLU A 267 -13.17 -6.47 -12.39
C GLU A 267 -12.34 -7.60 -11.79
N VAL A 268 -11.02 -7.53 -11.88
CA VAL A 268 -10.13 -8.61 -11.43
C VAL A 268 -9.54 -8.33 -10.05
N ARG A 269 -9.17 -7.08 -9.79
CA ARG A 269 -8.49 -6.69 -8.57
C ARG A 269 -9.47 -6.39 -7.42
N PRO A 270 -9.46 -7.16 -6.31
CA PRO A 270 -10.22 -6.78 -5.12
C PRO A 270 -9.71 -5.45 -4.55
N HIS A 271 -10.58 -4.64 -3.98
CA HIS A 271 -10.19 -3.37 -3.40
C HIS A 271 -10.27 -3.38 -1.88
N ARG A 272 -9.14 -3.13 -1.21
CA ARG A 272 -9.00 -3.27 0.26
C ARG A 272 -9.96 -2.39 1.08
N SER A 273 -10.42 -1.27 0.53
CA SER A 273 -11.38 -0.39 1.22
C SER A 273 -12.85 -0.76 0.99
N LEU A 274 -13.12 -1.79 0.19
CA LEU A 274 -14.46 -2.37 0.00
C LEU A 274 -14.66 -3.57 0.95
N ASN A 275 -15.59 -4.44 0.66
CA ASN A 275 -15.75 -5.68 1.42
C ASN A 275 -14.58 -6.63 1.12
N PHE A 276 -13.50 -6.48 1.89
CA PHE A 276 -12.28 -7.26 1.68
C PHE A 276 -12.43 -8.74 2.05
N GLU A 277 -13.37 -9.09 2.91
CA GLU A 277 -13.64 -10.48 3.26
C GLU A 277 -14.22 -11.27 2.08
N SER A 278 -15.11 -10.64 1.30
CA SER A 278 -15.65 -11.23 0.06
C SER A 278 -14.78 -10.99 -1.17
N LEU A 279 -13.60 -10.38 -1.03
CA LEU A 279 -12.72 -10.00 -2.15
C LEU A 279 -13.45 -9.12 -3.19
N GLU A 280 -14.28 -8.19 -2.71
CA GLU A 280 -15.11 -7.34 -3.56
C GLU A 280 -14.27 -6.46 -4.48
N THR A 281 -14.60 -6.48 -5.78
CA THR A 281 -13.99 -5.64 -6.80
C THR A 281 -14.73 -4.30 -6.92
N PRO A 282 -14.10 -3.25 -7.49
CA PRO A 282 -14.75 -1.97 -7.73
C PRO A 282 -16.04 -2.10 -8.57
N GLN A 283 -16.06 -2.97 -9.57
CA GLN A 283 -17.23 -3.24 -10.41
C GLN A 283 -18.39 -3.85 -9.60
N GLN A 284 -18.10 -4.84 -8.76
CA GLN A 284 -19.11 -5.46 -7.89
C GLN A 284 -19.68 -4.45 -6.89
N ALA A 285 -18.81 -3.65 -6.26
CA ALA A 285 -19.23 -2.59 -5.35
C ALA A 285 -20.07 -1.52 -6.05
N PHE A 286 -19.72 -1.18 -7.29
CA PHE A 286 -20.45 -0.21 -8.10
C PHE A 286 -21.90 -0.65 -8.32
N ILE A 287 -22.10 -1.89 -8.78
CA ILE A 287 -23.43 -2.46 -9.00
C ILE A 287 -24.21 -2.53 -7.69
N ARG A 288 -23.61 -3.08 -6.63
CA ARG A 288 -24.27 -3.23 -5.32
C ARG A 288 -24.69 -1.89 -4.70
N LYS A 289 -23.94 -0.82 -4.97
CA LYS A 289 -24.18 0.52 -4.42
C LYS A 289 -24.97 1.44 -5.36
N MET A 290 -25.39 0.97 -6.53
CA MET A 290 -26.33 1.71 -7.36
C MET A 290 -27.63 1.94 -6.57
N LYS A 291 -28.22 3.12 -6.73
CA LYS A 291 -29.59 3.33 -6.21
C LYS A 291 -30.52 2.40 -6.97
N ALA A 292 -31.41 1.71 -6.26
CA ALA A 292 -32.54 1.10 -6.93
C ALA A 292 -33.34 2.23 -7.63
N GLU A 293 -33.60 2.05 -8.90
CA GLU A 293 -34.59 2.91 -9.60
C GLU A 293 -35.93 2.65 -8.90
N VAL A 294 -36.49 3.71 -8.29
CA VAL A 294 -37.80 3.68 -7.67
C VAL A 294 -38.81 4.05 -8.74
#